data_2f3c36d33c2234af9a16fc38ce2fb908
#
_entry.id   2f3c36d33c2234af9a16fc38ce2fb908
#
_cell.length_a   1.000
_cell.length_b   1.000
_cell.length_c   1.000
_cell.angle_alpha   90.00
_cell.angle_beta   90.00
_cell.angle_gamma   90.00
#
_symmetry.space_group_name_H-M   'P 1'
#
loop_
_entity.id
_entity.type
_entity.pdbx_description
1 polymer ?
#
loop_
_entity_poly.entity_id
_entity_poly.type
_entity_poly.pdbx_seq_one_letter_code
_entity_poly.pdbx_strand_id
1 'polypeptide(L)'
;MIDFLEGEFFKRTEKTQSLMYEKGLDAILLCTEAEIRYYTGFRSLFWQSPTRPWYVIIPKNGKPIAIIPEIGRELMERTWLDEVITWPSPRREDDGISLLVEALKKSKTIGLLMGEEATLRMPLGDFYILESRITGSFVDCSQLVKEVRLVKSEAEIEVIKQICNVADCAFDRADKLFHVGQPLNEAFRDFKIALLEEGAEEVPYLVGGAGQDGYSDVISPPSRQTLKTGDILMLDTGSTLKGYFCDFDRNWAIGKASDAAKLAYSKLFKSTEIALQEIRPGMTCEQVFLMINKSLGDSCSDIGRMGHGLGIQLTEYPSLMLSDQTVLVENMIITIEPSLAYGDGLMMVHEENICIRDGKPELLTKRAAEELPVLI
;
A
#
# COMPACT_ATOMS: atom_id res chain seq x y z
N MET A 1 -16.54 7.68 -12.87
CA MET A 1 -17.16 6.34 -12.73
C MET A 1 -16.72 5.83 -11.37
N ILE A 2 -17.62 5.30 -10.56
CA ILE A 2 -17.28 4.74 -9.24
C ILE A 2 -16.72 3.34 -9.46
N ASP A 3 -15.58 3.00 -8.83
CA ASP A 3 -14.87 1.72 -9.04
C ASP A 3 -15.59 0.51 -8.41
N PHE A 4 -16.47 0.77 -7.43
CA PHE A 4 -17.27 -0.24 -6.72
C PHE A 4 -18.75 0.15 -6.72
N LEU A 5 -19.61 -0.81 -6.44
CA LEU A 5 -21.04 -0.55 -6.23
C LEU A 5 -21.27 0.28 -4.97
N GLU A 6 -22.31 1.12 -4.92
CA GLU A 6 -22.64 1.95 -3.76
C GLU A 6 -22.75 1.15 -2.46
N GLY A 7 -23.25 -0.09 -2.53
CA GLY A 7 -23.35 -0.98 -1.38
C GLY A 7 -22.02 -1.30 -0.70
N GLU A 8 -20.91 -1.22 -1.43
CA GLU A 8 -19.58 -1.40 -0.85
C GLU A 8 -19.22 -0.22 0.07
N PHE A 9 -19.39 1.00 -0.41
CA PHE A 9 -19.12 2.22 0.37
C PHE A 9 -20.06 2.34 1.57
N PHE A 10 -21.31 1.92 1.40
CA PHE A 10 -22.28 1.87 2.48
C PHE A 10 -21.82 0.93 3.60
N LYS A 11 -21.40 -0.29 3.29
CA LYS A 11 -20.91 -1.26 4.27
C LYS A 11 -19.67 -0.76 5.02
N ARG A 12 -18.71 -0.13 4.30
CA ARG A 12 -17.52 0.48 4.89
C ARG A 12 -17.90 1.56 5.90
N THR A 13 -18.86 2.41 5.53
CA THR A 13 -19.36 3.49 6.39
C THR A 13 -20.11 2.93 7.60
N GLU A 14 -21.00 1.94 7.43
CA GLU A 14 -21.71 1.28 8.55
C GLU A 14 -20.73 0.64 9.54
N LYS A 15 -19.74 -0.12 9.05
CA LYS A 15 -18.71 -0.73 9.90
C LYS A 15 -17.98 0.36 10.70
N THR A 16 -17.59 1.45 10.06
CA THR A 16 -16.94 2.58 10.72
C THR A 16 -17.84 3.20 11.79
N GLN A 17 -19.10 3.47 11.46
CA GLN A 17 -20.07 4.06 12.39
C GLN A 17 -20.36 3.16 13.58
N SER A 18 -20.37 1.83 13.40
CA SER A 18 -20.49 0.89 14.51
C SER A 18 -19.31 1.02 15.48
N LEU A 19 -18.09 1.06 14.97
CA LEU A 19 -16.89 1.26 15.80
C LEU A 19 -16.84 2.67 16.42
N MET A 20 -17.32 3.68 15.71
CA MET A 20 -17.47 5.03 16.25
C MET A 20 -18.43 5.05 17.45
N TYR A 21 -19.54 4.33 17.35
CA TYR A 21 -20.49 4.21 18.46
C TYR A 21 -19.84 3.58 19.71
N GLU A 22 -19.10 2.49 19.53
CA GLU A 22 -18.39 1.80 20.61
C GLU A 22 -17.33 2.70 21.27
N LYS A 23 -16.66 3.55 20.49
CA LYS A 23 -15.61 4.48 20.94
C LYS A 23 -16.14 5.87 21.33
N GLY A 24 -17.44 6.12 21.24
CA GLY A 24 -18.06 7.39 21.60
C GLY A 24 -17.68 8.56 20.69
N LEU A 25 -17.41 8.30 19.39
CA LEU A 25 -17.10 9.32 18.40
C LEU A 25 -18.39 9.89 17.76
N ASP A 26 -18.46 11.20 17.62
CA ASP A 26 -19.58 11.87 16.91
C ASP A 26 -19.30 12.05 15.42
N ALA A 27 -18.04 12.20 15.05
CA ALA A 27 -17.59 12.34 13.67
C ALA A 27 -16.14 11.85 13.52
N ILE A 28 -15.73 11.51 12.27
CA ILE A 28 -14.33 11.33 11.88
C ILE A 28 -14.03 12.32 10.76
N LEU A 29 -12.94 13.08 10.87
CA LEU A 29 -12.42 13.96 9.83
C LEU A 29 -11.30 13.25 9.07
N LEU A 30 -11.49 13.09 7.76
CA LEU A 30 -10.54 12.48 6.82
C LEU A 30 -10.03 13.52 5.83
N CYS A 31 -8.74 13.49 5.51
CA CYS A 31 -8.11 14.47 4.63
C CYS A 31 -7.03 13.89 3.69
N THR A 32 -6.80 12.59 3.70
CA THR A 32 -5.84 11.94 2.81
C THR A 32 -6.52 11.24 1.64
N GLU A 33 -5.77 10.98 0.60
CA GLU A 33 -6.30 10.38 -0.63
C GLU A 33 -6.88 8.99 -0.37
N ALA A 34 -6.16 8.14 0.35
CA ALA A 34 -6.55 6.75 0.57
C ALA A 34 -7.91 6.65 1.29
N GLU A 35 -8.08 7.37 2.40
CA GLU A 35 -9.33 7.34 3.17
C GLU A 35 -10.47 7.97 2.38
N ILE A 36 -10.25 9.12 1.74
CA ILE A 36 -11.31 9.78 0.95
C ILE A 36 -11.75 8.85 -0.18
N ARG A 37 -10.82 8.25 -0.91
CA ARG A 37 -11.14 7.26 -1.94
C ARG A 37 -11.88 6.04 -1.37
N TYR A 38 -11.42 5.52 -0.24
CA TYR A 38 -12.00 4.34 0.41
C TYR A 38 -13.47 4.52 0.78
N TYR A 39 -13.84 5.69 1.29
CA TYR A 39 -15.21 5.96 1.73
C TYR A 39 -16.12 6.58 0.67
N THR A 40 -15.58 7.18 -0.38
CA THR A 40 -16.37 7.93 -1.37
C THR A 40 -16.26 7.39 -2.78
N GLY A 41 -15.19 6.69 -3.12
CA GLY A 41 -14.85 6.35 -4.50
C GLY A 41 -14.29 7.52 -5.31
N PHE A 42 -14.00 8.65 -4.68
CA PHE A 42 -13.42 9.81 -5.36
C PHE A 42 -12.01 9.52 -5.85
N ARG A 43 -11.81 9.59 -7.16
CA ARG A 43 -10.50 9.41 -7.82
C ARG A 43 -10.10 10.66 -8.57
N SER A 44 -8.92 11.17 -8.26
CA SER A 44 -8.36 12.33 -8.94
C SER A 44 -6.84 12.32 -8.88
N LEU A 45 -6.17 12.73 -9.95
CA LEU A 45 -4.73 13.01 -9.93
C LEU A 45 -4.41 14.36 -9.29
N PHE A 46 -5.41 15.12 -8.91
CA PHE A 46 -5.23 16.45 -8.31
C PHE A 46 -4.62 16.42 -6.90
N TRP A 47 -4.48 15.23 -6.31
CA TRP A 47 -3.73 14.99 -5.08
C TRP A 47 -2.25 15.40 -5.17
N GLN A 48 -1.71 15.45 -6.39
CA GLN A 48 -0.35 15.96 -6.64
C GLN A 48 -0.22 17.46 -6.35
N SER A 49 -1.33 18.20 -6.26
CA SER A 49 -1.33 19.60 -5.84
C SER A 49 -1.40 19.72 -4.32
N PRO A 50 -0.31 20.10 -3.63
CA PRO A 50 -0.29 20.17 -2.17
C PRO A 50 -1.13 21.31 -1.58
N THR A 51 -1.50 22.28 -2.41
CA THR A 51 -2.17 23.52 -2.01
C THR A 51 -3.69 23.44 -2.00
N ARG A 52 -4.26 22.27 -2.20
CA ARG A 52 -5.71 22.06 -2.27
C ARG A 52 -6.11 21.00 -1.24
N PRO A 53 -6.50 21.41 -0.03
CA PRO A 53 -7.00 20.47 0.96
C PRO A 53 -8.36 19.90 0.53
N TRP A 54 -8.57 18.63 0.84
CA TRP A 54 -9.80 17.89 0.59
C TRP A 54 -10.23 17.29 1.91
N TYR A 55 -11.49 17.44 2.26
CA TYR A 55 -12.01 16.95 3.52
C TYR A 55 -13.24 16.09 3.30
N VAL A 56 -13.33 15.00 4.05
CA VAL A 56 -14.53 14.19 4.18
C VAL A 56 -14.81 13.98 5.66
N ILE A 57 -16.04 14.19 6.06
CA ILE A 57 -16.50 13.92 7.41
C ILE A 57 -17.37 12.67 7.36
N ILE A 58 -17.04 11.66 8.17
CA ILE A 58 -17.95 10.55 8.46
C ILE A 58 -18.73 10.91 9.72
N PRO A 59 -20.04 11.24 9.62
CA PRO A 59 -20.88 11.49 10.78
C PRO A 59 -21.22 10.16 11.46
N LYS A 60 -21.63 10.21 12.72
CA LYS A 60 -22.09 8.99 13.45
C LYS A 60 -23.31 8.30 12.83
N ASN A 61 -24.05 8.96 11.96
CA ASN A 61 -25.17 8.41 11.20
C ASN A 61 -25.26 9.09 9.85
N GLY A 62 -25.70 8.35 8.83
CA GLY A 62 -25.90 8.85 7.47
C GLY A 62 -24.64 8.70 6.60
N LYS A 63 -24.68 9.26 5.40
CA LYS A 63 -23.58 9.19 4.44
C LYS A 63 -22.44 10.16 4.83
N PRO A 64 -21.21 9.90 4.38
CA PRO A 64 -20.12 10.88 4.50
C PRO A 64 -20.46 12.20 3.80
N ILE A 65 -19.90 13.29 4.29
CA ILE A 65 -20.05 14.66 3.77
C ILE A 65 -18.71 15.12 3.21
N ALA A 66 -18.69 15.56 1.96
CA ALA A 66 -17.49 16.12 1.36
C ALA A 66 -17.45 17.65 1.52
N ILE A 67 -16.31 18.17 1.96
CA ILE A 67 -16.02 19.61 2.04
C ILE A 67 -14.72 19.83 1.26
N ILE A 68 -14.85 20.34 0.02
CA ILE A 68 -13.77 20.29 -0.96
C ILE A 68 -13.67 21.60 -1.77
N PRO A 69 -12.53 21.88 -2.41
CA PRO A 69 -12.42 22.95 -3.39
C PRO A 69 -13.44 22.82 -4.53
N GLU A 70 -14.00 23.95 -4.97
CA GLU A 70 -15.02 24.01 -6.03
C GLU A 70 -14.61 23.24 -7.29
N ILE A 71 -13.33 23.23 -7.63
CA ILE A 71 -12.80 22.50 -8.80
C ILE A 71 -13.09 20.99 -8.76
N GLY A 72 -13.36 20.43 -7.60
CA GLY A 72 -13.68 19.01 -7.42
C GLY A 72 -15.15 18.68 -7.38
N ARG A 73 -16.04 19.68 -7.38
CA ARG A 73 -17.49 19.51 -7.21
C ARG A 73 -18.07 18.47 -8.15
N GLU A 74 -17.95 18.69 -9.44
CA GLU A 74 -18.56 17.82 -10.47
C GLU A 74 -18.10 16.36 -10.36
N LEU A 75 -16.82 16.14 -10.02
CA LEU A 75 -16.28 14.80 -9.86
C LEU A 75 -16.78 14.13 -8.57
N MET A 76 -16.86 14.87 -7.45
CA MET A 76 -17.37 14.37 -6.18
C MET A 76 -18.87 14.08 -6.23
N GLU A 77 -19.66 14.90 -6.91
CA GLU A 77 -21.10 14.68 -7.10
C GLU A 77 -21.44 13.43 -7.94
N ARG A 78 -20.46 12.87 -8.66
CA ARG A 78 -20.59 11.57 -9.36
C ARG A 78 -20.35 10.37 -8.43
N THR A 79 -19.96 10.61 -7.19
CA THR A 79 -19.81 9.54 -6.20
C THR A 79 -21.18 9.23 -5.56
N TRP A 80 -21.20 8.37 -4.55
CA TRP A 80 -22.43 7.97 -3.87
C TRP A 80 -22.89 8.94 -2.77
N LEU A 81 -22.16 10.06 -2.57
CA LEU A 81 -22.44 11.04 -1.54
C LEU A 81 -23.67 11.91 -1.92
N ASP A 82 -24.45 12.28 -0.90
CA ASP A 82 -25.60 13.18 -1.08
C ASP A 82 -25.22 14.65 -0.80
N GLU A 83 -24.16 14.90 -0.02
CA GLU A 83 -23.78 16.25 0.40
C GLU A 83 -22.33 16.58 0.02
N VAL A 84 -22.18 17.59 -0.83
CA VAL A 84 -20.90 18.12 -1.30
C VAL A 84 -20.90 19.63 -1.11
N ILE A 85 -20.12 20.09 -0.14
CA ILE A 85 -19.96 21.51 0.22
C ILE A 85 -18.65 21.99 -0.40
N THR A 86 -18.65 23.15 -1.03
CA THR A 86 -17.45 23.62 -1.72
C THR A 86 -17.15 25.08 -1.44
N TRP A 87 -15.89 25.44 -1.68
CA TRP A 87 -15.42 26.83 -1.67
C TRP A 87 -14.47 27.10 -2.84
N PRO A 88 -14.32 28.36 -3.30
CA PRO A 88 -13.37 28.73 -4.33
C PRO A 88 -11.96 28.78 -3.75
N SER A 89 -11.25 27.65 -3.74
CA SER A 89 -9.85 27.52 -3.29
C SER A 89 -8.88 27.93 -4.40
N PRO A 90 -7.69 28.54 -4.11
CA PRO A 90 -7.20 28.85 -2.76
C PRO A 90 -7.72 30.19 -2.21
N ARG A 91 -7.95 30.25 -0.90
CA ARG A 91 -8.27 31.48 -0.19
C ARG A 91 -7.33 31.66 1.01
N ARG A 92 -6.61 32.77 1.07
CA ARG A 92 -5.65 33.03 2.15
C ARG A 92 -6.27 33.13 3.53
N GLU A 93 -7.44 33.75 3.60
CA GLU A 93 -8.13 34.05 4.85
C GLU A 93 -8.89 32.85 5.39
N ASP A 94 -9.34 31.95 4.51
CA ASP A 94 -10.15 30.79 4.88
C ASP A 94 -10.21 29.78 3.74
N ASP A 95 -9.32 28.82 3.74
CA ASP A 95 -9.31 27.76 2.72
C ASP A 95 -10.16 26.54 3.16
N GLY A 96 -11.45 26.80 3.46
CA GLY A 96 -12.45 25.80 3.83
C GLY A 96 -12.63 25.55 5.32
N ILE A 97 -11.85 26.23 6.21
CA ILE A 97 -11.87 25.97 7.64
C ILE A 97 -13.23 26.38 8.26
N SER A 98 -13.80 27.50 7.85
CA SER A 98 -15.13 27.91 8.37
C SER A 98 -16.22 26.91 8.03
N LEU A 99 -16.15 26.24 6.87
CA LEU A 99 -17.07 25.18 6.47
C LEU A 99 -16.91 23.93 7.33
N LEU A 100 -15.65 23.55 7.66
CA LEU A 100 -15.38 22.46 8.59
C LEU A 100 -15.92 22.77 9.99
N VAL A 101 -15.68 23.99 10.51
CA VAL A 101 -16.21 24.42 11.81
C VAL A 101 -17.75 24.30 11.84
N GLU A 102 -18.41 24.77 10.79
CA GLU A 102 -19.89 24.69 10.71
C GLU A 102 -20.36 23.23 10.66
N ALA A 103 -19.72 22.38 9.87
CA ALA A 103 -20.08 20.97 9.76
C ALA A 103 -19.86 20.19 11.07
N LEU A 104 -18.81 20.53 11.82
CA LEU A 104 -18.43 19.85 13.05
C LEU A 104 -19.01 20.48 14.33
N LYS A 105 -19.76 21.58 14.23
CA LYS A 105 -20.24 22.39 15.39
C LYS A 105 -21.06 21.60 16.41
N LYS A 106 -21.69 20.50 16.03
CA LYS A 106 -22.49 19.64 16.91
C LYS A 106 -21.72 18.44 17.46
N SER A 107 -20.52 18.21 16.97
CA SER A 107 -19.68 17.06 17.35
C SER A 107 -18.86 17.42 18.59
N LYS A 108 -18.94 16.60 19.63
CA LYS A 108 -18.15 16.76 20.87
C LYS A 108 -16.84 16.02 20.81
N THR A 109 -16.84 14.82 20.23
CA THR A 109 -15.67 13.97 20.08
C THR A 109 -15.46 13.68 18.61
N ILE A 110 -14.36 14.18 18.05
CA ILE A 110 -14.06 14.10 16.62
C ILE A 110 -12.82 13.25 16.43
N GLY A 111 -12.96 12.12 15.73
CA GLY A 111 -11.83 11.28 15.34
C GLY A 111 -10.97 11.97 14.28
N LEU A 112 -9.66 11.88 14.45
CA LEU A 112 -8.66 12.30 13.47
C LEU A 112 -7.56 11.25 13.43
N LEU A 113 -6.94 11.02 12.28
CA LEU A 113 -5.82 10.09 12.18
C LEU A 113 -4.56 10.78 12.69
N MET A 114 -4.13 10.44 13.90
CA MET A 114 -3.03 11.09 14.63
C MET A 114 -1.94 10.10 15.06
N GLY A 115 -2.19 8.80 14.90
CA GLY A 115 -1.31 7.72 15.37
C GLY A 115 -0.20 7.35 14.38
N GLU A 116 0.45 6.22 14.65
CA GLU A 116 1.51 5.67 13.80
C GLU A 116 1.05 5.45 12.37
N GLU A 117 1.94 5.76 11.41
CA GLU A 117 1.72 5.61 9.97
C GLU A 117 0.53 6.43 9.44
N ALA A 118 0.00 7.37 10.24
CA ALA A 118 -1.03 8.29 9.82
C ALA A 118 -0.43 9.65 9.42
N THR A 119 -1.13 10.35 8.56
CA THR A 119 -0.75 11.70 8.13
C THR A 119 -1.94 12.63 8.10
N LEU A 120 -1.72 13.89 8.44
CA LEU A 120 -2.68 14.97 8.29
C LEU A 120 -2.35 15.77 7.03
N ARG A 121 -3.18 15.65 5.99
CA ARG A 121 -2.99 16.40 4.76
C ARG A 121 -3.77 17.72 4.80
N MET A 122 -3.42 18.57 5.74
CA MET A 122 -3.83 19.98 5.82
C MET A 122 -2.68 20.81 6.39
N PRO A 123 -2.60 22.13 6.10
CA PRO A 123 -1.63 22.98 6.76
C PRO A 123 -1.80 22.96 8.27
N LEU A 124 -0.70 22.82 9.01
CA LEU A 124 -0.75 22.76 10.48
C LEU A 124 -1.37 24.04 11.08
N GLY A 125 -1.13 25.22 10.46
CA GLY A 125 -1.76 26.47 10.87
C GLY A 125 -3.28 26.43 10.77
N ASP A 126 -3.81 25.82 9.70
CA ASP A 126 -5.25 25.65 9.50
C ASP A 126 -5.84 24.67 10.51
N PHE A 127 -5.10 23.63 10.86
CA PHE A 127 -5.48 22.71 11.93
C PHE A 127 -5.65 23.44 13.27
N TYR A 128 -4.68 24.27 13.68
CA TYR A 128 -4.78 25.05 14.92
C TYR A 128 -5.95 26.05 14.88
N ILE A 129 -6.23 26.65 13.73
CA ILE A 129 -7.40 27.52 13.58
C ILE A 129 -8.69 26.72 13.74
N LEU A 130 -8.79 25.57 13.09
CA LEU A 130 -9.93 24.66 13.22
C LEU A 130 -10.13 24.23 14.69
N GLU A 131 -9.08 23.72 15.33
CA GLU A 131 -9.10 23.28 16.72
C GLU A 131 -9.56 24.39 17.68
N SER A 132 -9.11 25.63 17.48
CA SER A 132 -9.49 26.75 18.31
C SER A 132 -10.95 27.22 18.13
N ARG A 133 -11.59 26.85 17.03
CA ARG A 133 -12.94 27.33 16.67
C ARG A 133 -14.05 26.29 16.86
N ILE A 134 -13.72 25.01 16.99
CA ILE A 134 -14.69 23.96 17.31
C ILE A 134 -14.98 23.93 18.81
N THR A 135 -16.15 23.43 19.18
CA THR A 135 -16.54 23.23 20.59
C THR A 135 -16.18 21.84 21.10
N GLY A 136 -15.92 20.90 20.23
CA GLY A 136 -15.50 19.53 20.53
C GLY A 136 -13.98 19.41 20.68
N SER A 137 -13.51 18.19 20.82
CA SER A 137 -12.08 17.86 20.87
C SER A 137 -11.74 16.80 19.83
N PHE A 138 -10.52 16.88 19.28
CA PHE A 138 -9.96 15.83 18.46
C PHE A 138 -9.39 14.70 19.32
N VAL A 139 -9.59 13.47 18.88
CA VAL A 139 -9.02 12.26 19.48
C VAL A 139 -8.46 11.37 18.38
N ASP A 140 -7.43 10.61 18.67
CA ASP A 140 -6.88 9.66 17.72
C ASP A 140 -7.88 8.54 17.39
N CYS A 141 -8.14 8.34 16.11
CA CYS A 141 -8.95 7.23 15.60
C CYS A 141 -8.19 6.36 14.56
N SER A 142 -6.87 6.49 14.49
CA SER A 142 -6.05 5.76 13.50
C SER A 142 -6.28 4.26 13.58
N GLN A 143 -6.30 3.70 14.79
CA GLN A 143 -6.54 2.27 14.97
C GLN A 143 -7.93 1.83 14.48
N LEU A 144 -8.96 2.68 14.64
CA LEU A 144 -10.31 2.39 14.14
C LEU A 144 -10.31 2.26 12.62
N VAL A 145 -9.69 3.22 11.92
CA VAL A 145 -9.63 3.19 10.45
C VAL A 145 -8.77 2.03 9.95
N LYS A 146 -7.66 1.73 10.63
CA LYS A 146 -6.84 0.53 10.36
C LYS A 146 -7.67 -0.74 10.47
N GLU A 147 -8.47 -0.90 11.53
CA GLU A 147 -9.35 -2.05 11.76
C GLU A 147 -10.43 -2.20 10.68
N VAL A 148 -10.99 -1.10 10.21
CA VAL A 148 -11.98 -1.13 9.11
C VAL A 148 -11.35 -1.66 7.82
N ARG A 149 -10.11 -1.24 7.49
CA ARG A 149 -9.41 -1.58 6.24
C ARG A 149 -8.69 -2.92 6.29
N LEU A 150 -8.47 -3.46 7.49
CA LEU A 150 -7.67 -4.67 7.73
C LEU A 150 -8.19 -5.88 6.96
N VAL A 151 -9.49 -6.14 7.03
CA VAL A 151 -10.16 -7.26 6.35
C VAL A 151 -10.82 -6.75 5.08
N LYS A 152 -10.33 -7.23 3.94
CA LYS A 152 -10.77 -6.81 2.61
C LYS A 152 -12.10 -7.47 2.23
N SER A 153 -12.94 -6.76 1.50
CA SER A 153 -14.09 -7.37 0.85
C SER A 153 -13.64 -8.22 -0.34
N GLU A 154 -14.48 -9.14 -0.81
CA GLU A 154 -14.17 -9.93 -2.02
C GLU A 154 -14.01 -9.03 -3.25
N ALA A 155 -14.68 -7.86 -3.30
CA ALA A 155 -14.51 -6.90 -4.38
C ALA A 155 -13.12 -6.23 -4.35
N GLU A 156 -12.59 -5.92 -3.17
CA GLU A 156 -11.22 -5.42 -3.00
C GLU A 156 -10.19 -6.48 -3.36
N ILE A 157 -10.38 -7.71 -2.90
CA ILE A 157 -9.49 -8.85 -3.20
C ILE A 157 -9.40 -9.08 -4.71
N GLU A 158 -10.54 -9.04 -5.41
CA GLU A 158 -10.56 -9.22 -6.86
C GLU A 158 -9.77 -8.13 -7.61
N VAL A 159 -9.85 -6.88 -7.17
CA VAL A 159 -9.07 -5.79 -7.77
C VAL A 159 -7.57 -5.99 -7.53
N ILE A 160 -7.18 -6.41 -6.31
CA ILE A 160 -5.77 -6.68 -5.99
C ILE A 160 -5.24 -7.88 -6.80
N LYS A 161 -6.02 -8.94 -6.98
CA LYS A 161 -5.67 -10.06 -7.88
C LYS A 161 -5.43 -9.57 -9.32
N GLN A 162 -6.30 -8.71 -9.81
CA GLN A 162 -6.16 -8.17 -11.17
C GLN A 162 -4.87 -7.37 -11.33
N ILE A 163 -4.51 -6.51 -10.37
CA ILE A 163 -3.27 -5.74 -10.48
C ILE A 163 -2.04 -6.61 -10.27
N CYS A 164 -2.08 -7.63 -9.41
CA CYS A 164 -1.00 -8.62 -9.31
C CYS A 164 -0.80 -9.33 -10.66
N ASN A 165 -1.88 -9.77 -11.32
CA ASN A 165 -1.79 -10.41 -12.64
C ASN A 165 -1.22 -9.45 -13.71
N VAL A 166 -1.57 -8.18 -13.70
CA VAL A 166 -0.98 -7.17 -14.60
C VAL A 166 0.53 -7.08 -14.41
N ALA A 167 0.98 -7.01 -13.16
CA ALA A 167 2.41 -6.95 -12.84
C ALA A 167 3.12 -8.26 -13.20
N ASP A 168 2.51 -9.44 -12.96
CA ASP A 168 3.04 -10.73 -13.39
C ASP A 168 3.23 -10.81 -14.92
N CYS A 169 2.25 -10.32 -15.70
CA CYS A 169 2.37 -10.26 -17.16
C CYS A 169 3.54 -9.35 -17.61
N ALA A 170 3.77 -8.24 -16.92
CA ALA A 170 4.91 -7.37 -17.20
C ALA A 170 6.24 -8.05 -16.82
N PHE A 171 6.32 -8.72 -15.67
CA PHE A 171 7.50 -9.49 -15.25
C PHE A 171 7.80 -10.67 -16.18
N ASP A 172 6.79 -11.34 -16.74
CA ASP A 172 6.97 -12.42 -17.73
C ASP A 172 7.63 -11.94 -19.03
N ARG A 173 7.75 -10.63 -19.25
CA ARG A 173 8.44 -10.03 -20.41
C ARG A 173 9.93 -9.76 -20.15
N ALA A 174 10.47 -10.14 -18.99
CA ALA A 174 11.83 -9.79 -18.57
C ALA A 174 12.92 -10.17 -19.59
N ASP A 175 12.79 -11.31 -20.27
CA ASP A 175 13.68 -11.77 -21.33
C ASP A 175 13.76 -10.85 -22.56
N LYS A 176 12.72 -10.04 -22.77
CA LYS A 176 12.62 -9.06 -23.86
C LYS A 176 12.99 -7.66 -23.42
N LEU A 177 12.87 -7.38 -22.13
CA LEU A 177 13.04 -6.04 -21.56
C LEU A 177 14.46 -5.79 -21.07
N PHE A 178 15.17 -6.83 -20.60
CA PHE A 178 16.44 -6.64 -19.94
C PHE A 178 17.58 -7.40 -20.61
N HIS A 179 18.72 -6.73 -20.81
CA HIS A 179 19.87 -7.32 -21.48
C HIS A 179 21.21 -6.71 -21.01
N VAL A 180 22.30 -7.42 -21.25
CA VAL A 180 23.65 -6.94 -20.99
C VAL A 180 23.92 -5.64 -21.75
N GLY A 181 24.49 -4.64 -21.07
CA GLY A 181 24.83 -3.35 -21.65
C GLY A 181 23.72 -2.31 -21.59
N GLN A 182 22.51 -2.68 -21.19
CA GLN A 182 21.38 -1.75 -21.01
C GLN A 182 21.64 -0.84 -19.79
N PRO A 183 21.44 0.48 -19.89
CA PRO A 183 21.43 1.36 -18.73
C PRO A 183 20.29 1.02 -17.77
N LEU A 184 20.57 0.99 -16.45
CA LEU A 184 19.56 0.61 -15.44
C LEU A 184 18.33 1.52 -15.49
N ASN A 185 18.50 2.83 -15.70
CA ASN A 185 17.39 3.76 -15.85
C ASN A 185 16.53 3.50 -17.10
N GLU A 186 17.06 2.83 -18.11
CA GLU A 186 16.29 2.38 -19.28
C GLU A 186 15.52 1.11 -18.95
N ALA A 187 16.13 0.15 -18.25
CA ALA A 187 15.48 -1.06 -17.79
C ALA A 187 14.22 -0.71 -16.93
N PHE A 188 14.36 0.21 -15.98
CA PHE A 188 13.23 0.69 -15.18
C PHE A 188 12.13 1.33 -16.01
N ARG A 189 12.51 2.19 -16.97
CA ARG A 189 11.54 2.83 -17.87
C ARG A 189 10.80 1.81 -18.72
N ASP A 190 11.53 0.85 -19.30
CA ASP A 190 10.96 -0.17 -20.18
C ASP A 190 10.00 -1.06 -19.39
N PHE A 191 10.34 -1.41 -18.14
CA PHE A 191 9.44 -2.15 -17.26
C PHE A 191 8.21 -1.34 -16.86
N LYS A 192 8.38 -0.04 -16.54
CA LYS A 192 7.24 0.85 -16.27
C LYS A 192 6.28 0.95 -17.45
N ILE A 193 6.83 1.01 -18.68
CA ILE A 193 6.02 0.98 -19.91
C ILE A 193 5.28 -0.35 -20.03
N ALA A 194 5.94 -1.47 -19.76
CA ALA A 194 5.31 -2.79 -19.80
C ALA A 194 4.14 -2.90 -18.81
N LEU A 195 4.29 -2.43 -17.58
CA LEU A 195 3.20 -2.40 -16.59
C LEU A 195 1.98 -1.63 -17.09
N LEU A 196 2.19 -0.47 -17.72
CA LEU A 196 1.11 0.35 -18.29
C LEU A 196 0.47 -0.33 -19.51
N GLU A 197 1.26 -0.99 -20.37
CA GLU A 197 0.77 -1.76 -21.53
C GLU A 197 -0.08 -2.96 -21.10
N GLU A 198 0.29 -3.64 -20.01
CA GLU A 198 -0.46 -4.77 -19.45
C GLU A 198 -1.73 -4.33 -18.70
N GLY A 199 -1.91 -3.03 -18.42
CA GLY A 199 -3.17 -2.49 -17.91
C GLY A 199 -3.11 -1.86 -16.51
N ALA A 200 -1.92 -1.61 -15.96
CA ALA A 200 -1.80 -0.78 -14.76
C ALA A 200 -2.32 0.65 -15.07
N GLU A 201 -3.10 1.21 -14.16
CA GLU A 201 -3.56 2.60 -14.32
C GLU A 201 -2.43 3.59 -13.99
N GLU A 202 -1.63 3.29 -12.98
CA GLU A 202 -0.46 4.06 -12.57
C GLU A 202 0.62 3.14 -11.99
N VAL A 203 1.86 3.63 -12.02
CA VAL A 203 3.02 2.98 -11.40
C VAL A 203 3.67 4.01 -10.46
N PRO A 204 3.05 4.27 -9.29
CA PRO A 204 3.55 5.27 -8.35
C PRO A 204 4.81 4.83 -7.61
N TYR A 205 5.04 3.52 -7.51
CA TYR A 205 6.19 2.93 -6.86
C TYR A 205 6.86 1.92 -7.82
N LEU A 206 8.13 2.13 -8.10
CA LEU A 206 9.00 1.21 -8.81
C LEU A 206 10.42 1.50 -8.34
N VAL A 207 10.97 0.57 -7.60
CA VAL A 207 12.32 0.62 -7.03
C VAL A 207 13.10 -0.63 -7.40
N GLY A 208 14.35 -0.70 -7.00
CA GLY A 208 15.18 -1.85 -7.24
C GLY A 208 16.64 -1.47 -7.40
N GLY A 209 17.44 -2.46 -7.77
CA GLY A 209 18.87 -2.29 -7.94
C GLY A 209 19.47 -3.35 -8.82
N ALA A 210 20.71 -3.10 -9.22
CA ALA A 210 21.52 -4.08 -9.92
C ALA A 210 22.98 -3.97 -9.49
N GLY A 211 23.65 -5.11 -9.39
CA GLY A 211 25.07 -5.15 -9.07
C GLY A 211 25.66 -6.55 -9.22
N GLN A 212 27.01 -6.60 -9.26
CA GLN A 212 27.76 -7.83 -9.42
C GLN A 212 27.48 -8.77 -8.26
N ASP A 213 26.96 -9.94 -8.56
CA ASP A 213 26.58 -11.01 -7.62
C ASP A 213 25.47 -10.64 -6.62
N GLY A 214 24.91 -9.44 -6.67
CA GLY A 214 23.87 -8.94 -5.79
C GLY A 214 23.77 -7.41 -5.81
N TYR A 215 22.94 -6.86 -4.96
CA TYR A 215 22.75 -5.42 -4.80
C TYR A 215 22.83 -5.05 -3.31
N SER A 216 23.11 -3.77 -3.02
CA SER A 216 23.22 -3.25 -1.65
C SER A 216 22.16 -2.22 -1.32
N ASP A 217 21.32 -1.85 -2.29
CA ASP A 217 20.30 -0.82 -2.20
C ASP A 217 19.07 -1.23 -2.99
N VAL A 218 17.92 -1.13 -2.38
CA VAL A 218 16.62 -1.57 -2.94
C VAL A 218 15.60 -0.43 -3.08
N ILE A 219 15.97 0.79 -2.67
CA ILE A 219 15.04 1.92 -2.66
C ILE A 219 15.52 3.14 -3.49
N SER A 220 16.73 3.11 -4.01
CA SER A 220 17.24 4.23 -4.80
C SER A 220 16.59 4.31 -6.18
N PRO A 221 16.46 5.52 -6.73
CA PRO A 221 16.08 5.68 -8.12
C PRO A 221 17.17 5.12 -9.04
N PRO A 222 16.81 4.62 -10.24
CA PRO A 222 17.75 3.95 -11.13
C PRO A 222 18.85 4.90 -11.62
N SER A 223 20.09 4.42 -11.55
CA SER A 223 21.26 5.12 -12.05
C SER A 223 21.46 4.91 -13.57
N ARG A 224 22.49 5.54 -14.13
CA ARG A 224 22.94 5.30 -15.52
C ARG A 224 23.95 4.17 -15.65
N GLN A 225 24.23 3.41 -14.57
CA GLN A 225 25.09 2.25 -14.69
C GLN A 225 24.50 1.26 -15.71
N THR A 226 25.36 0.60 -16.46
CA THR A 226 24.94 -0.44 -17.41
C THR A 226 24.94 -1.80 -16.74
N LEU A 227 23.92 -2.60 -17.05
CA LEU A 227 23.85 -4.00 -16.66
C LEU A 227 25.01 -4.79 -17.27
N LYS A 228 25.69 -5.59 -16.47
CA LYS A 228 26.84 -6.40 -16.86
C LYS A 228 26.56 -7.88 -16.62
N THR A 229 27.25 -8.72 -17.34
CA THR A 229 27.24 -10.17 -17.08
C THR A 229 27.68 -10.45 -15.64
N GLY A 230 26.84 -11.14 -14.89
CA GLY A 230 27.03 -11.43 -13.46
C GLY A 230 26.29 -10.50 -12.51
N ASP A 231 25.68 -9.43 -13.01
CA ASP A 231 24.81 -8.60 -12.18
C ASP A 231 23.52 -9.36 -11.81
N ILE A 232 23.05 -9.12 -10.62
CA ILE A 232 21.68 -9.47 -10.20
C ILE A 232 20.85 -8.22 -10.29
N LEU A 233 19.81 -8.25 -11.13
CA LEU A 233 18.81 -7.20 -11.25
C LEU A 233 17.62 -7.56 -10.38
N MET A 234 17.14 -6.64 -9.57
CA MET A 234 15.89 -6.71 -8.85
C MET A 234 15.02 -5.53 -9.21
N LEU A 235 13.76 -5.77 -9.48
CA LEU A 235 12.71 -4.75 -9.62
C LEU A 235 11.56 -5.10 -8.70
N ASP A 236 11.10 -4.09 -7.96
CA ASP A 236 9.98 -4.15 -7.04
C ASP A 236 8.97 -3.09 -7.44
N THR A 237 7.69 -3.49 -7.58
CA THR A 237 6.65 -2.61 -8.10
C THR A 237 5.41 -2.57 -7.24
N GLY A 238 4.98 -1.33 -6.92
CA GLY A 238 3.66 -1.00 -6.42
C GLY A 238 2.81 -0.33 -7.50
N SER A 239 2.41 -1.07 -8.52
CA SER A 239 1.47 -0.57 -9.54
C SER A 239 0.03 -0.63 -9.04
N THR A 240 -0.87 0.16 -9.66
CA THR A 240 -2.24 0.31 -9.17
C THR A 240 -3.31 0.04 -10.23
N LEU A 241 -4.42 -0.52 -9.76
CA LEU A 241 -5.69 -0.63 -10.48
C LEU A 241 -6.83 -0.20 -9.55
N LYS A 242 -7.70 0.69 -10.01
CA LYS A 242 -8.79 1.25 -9.19
C LYS A 242 -8.29 1.78 -7.83
N GLY A 243 -7.03 2.23 -7.78
CA GLY A 243 -6.36 2.75 -6.61
C GLY A 243 -5.87 1.72 -5.60
N TYR A 244 -5.99 0.43 -5.86
CA TYR A 244 -5.41 -0.64 -5.06
C TYR A 244 -4.07 -1.06 -5.62
N PHE A 245 -3.14 -1.38 -4.73
CA PHE A 245 -1.77 -1.74 -5.05
C PHE A 245 -1.58 -3.25 -5.18
N CYS A 246 -0.65 -3.68 -6.04
CA CYS A 246 0.19 -4.84 -5.80
C CYS A 246 1.50 -4.36 -5.18
N ASP A 247 2.26 -5.26 -4.55
CA ASP A 247 3.58 -4.95 -3.99
C ASP A 247 4.43 -6.22 -3.97
N PHE A 248 5.30 -6.39 -4.97
CA PHE A 248 6.19 -7.53 -5.02
C PHE A 248 7.36 -7.33 -5.97
N ASP A 249 8.44 -8.02 -5.66
CA ASP A 249 9.69 -8.00 -6.43
C ASP A 249 9.91 -9.25 -7.29
N ARG A 250 10.81 -9.12 -8.26
CA ARG A 250 11.41 -10.25 -8.98
C ARG A 250 12.90 -10.00 -9.20
N ASN A 251 13.66 -11.10 -9.16
CA ASN A 251 15.09 -11.11 -9.31
C ASN A 251 15.54 -11.89 -10.55
N TRP A 252 16.56 -11.39 -11.25
CA TRP A 252 17.18 -12.05 -12.40
C TRP A 252 18.69 -11.90 -12.38
N ALA A 253 19.41 -12.92 -12.82
CA ALA A 253 20.84 -12.80 -13.13
C ALA A 253 21.02 -12.37 -14.60
N ILE A 254 21.89 -11.42 -14.84
CA ILE A 254 22.22 -10.96 -16.19
C ILE A 254 23.38 -11.77 -16.75
N GLY A 255 23.11 -12.56 -17.79
CA GLY A 255 24.08 -13.42 -18.47
C GLY A 255 24.51 -14.66 -17.70
N LYS A 256 24.79 -14.54 -16.40
CA LYS A 256 25.13 -15.68 -15.51
C LYS A 256 24.84 -15.34 -14.06
N ALA A 257 24.65 -16.35 -13.22
CA ALA A 257 24.51 -16.22 -11.77
C ALA A 257 25.70 -16.88 -11.07
N SER A 258 26.23 -16.24 -10.02
CA SER A 258 27.20 -16.86 -9.12
C SER A 258 26.53 -17.92 -8.22
N ASP A 259 27.35 -18.82 -7.65
CA ASP A 259 26.83 -19.82 -6.71
C ASP A 259 26.30 -19.17 -5.42
N ALA A 260 26.90 -18.03 -5.01
CA ALA A 260 26.47 -17.28 -3.85
C ALA A 260 25.06 -16.67 -4.06
N ALA A 261 24.83 -16.04 -5.23
CA ALA A 261 23.52 -15.49 -5.59
C ALA A 261 22.44 -16.59 -5.72
N LYS A 262 22.76 -17.72 -6.36
CA LYS A 262 21.87 -18.88 -6.45
C LYS A 262 21.50 -19.43 -5.07
N LEU A 263 22.46 -19.52 -4.17
CA LEU A 263 22.24 -19.99 -2.79
C LEU A 263 21.33 -19.02 -2.01
N ALA A 264 21.61 -17.71 -2.11
CA ALA A 264 20.78 -16.69 -1.46
C ALA A 264 19.32 -16.73 -1.96
N TYR A 265 19.12 -16.77 -3.28
CA TYR A 265 17.81 -16.91 -3.90
C TYR A 265 17.10 -18.19 -3.45
N SER A 266 17.77 -19.34 -3.47
CA SER A 266 17.17 -20.62 -3.03
C SER A 266 16.76 -20.61 -1.56
N LYS A 267 17.51 -19.92 -0.67
CA LYS A 267 17.10 -19.75 0.74
C LYS A 267 15.85 -18.92 0.87
N LEU A 268 15.78 -17.79 0.16
CA LEU A 268 14.63 -16.91 0.17
C LEU A 268 13.39 -17.59 -0.42
N PHE A 269 13.55 -18.27 -1.57
CA PHE A 269 12.47 -19.05 -2.16
C PHE A 269 11.89 -20.08 -1.18
N LYS A 270 12.77 -20.84 -0.49
CA LYS A 270 12.34 -21.83 0.52
C LYS A 270 11.67 -21.17 1.72
N SER A 271 12.12 -20.00 2.14
CA SER A 271 11.54 -19.26 3.24
C SER A 271 10.13 -18.80 2.91
N THR A 272 9.92 -18.21 1.72
CA THR A 272 8.56 -17.85 1.26
C THR A 272 7.68 -19.08 1.05
N GLU A 273 8.26 -20.20 0.56
CA GLU A 273 7.50 -21.45 0.41
C GLU A 273 7.00 -21.98 1.77
N ILE A 274 7.84 -21.92 2.83
CA ILE A 274 7.42 -22.28 4.18
C ILE A 274 6.28 -21.38 4.65
N ALA A 275 6.38 -20.05 4.42
CA ALA A 275 5.34 -19.11 4.75
C ALA A 275 4.01 -19.46 4.05
N LEU A 276 4.04 -19.72 2.75
CA LEU A 276 2.87 -20.13 1.96
C LEU A 276 2.26 -21.46 2.43
N GLN A 277 3.07 -22.37 2.97
CA GLN A 277 2.59 -23.67 3.47
C GLN A 277 2.04 -23.57 4.89
N GLU A 278 2.58 -22.73 5.76
CA GLU A 278 2.35 -22.77 7.20
C GLU A 278 1.45 -21.63 7.73
N ILE A 279 1.35 -20.48 7.05
CA ILE A 279 0.50 -19.37 7.50
C ILE A 279 -0.98 -19.82 7.56
N ARG A 280 -1.63 -19.49 8.67
CA ARG A 280 -3.05 -19.81 8.93
C ARG A 280 -3.74 -18.66 9.65
N PRO A 281 -5.06 -18.52 9.51
CA PRO A 281 -5.85 -17.69 10.40
C PRO A 281 -5.60 -18.12 11.86
N GLY A 282 -5.54 -17.13 12.75
CA GLY A 282 -5.25 -17.34 14.18
C GLY A 282 -3.77 -17.19 14.55
N MET A 283 -2.84 -17.22 13.62
CA MET A 283 -1.44 -16.86 13.87
C MET A 283 -1.31 -15.35 14.09
N THR A 284 -0.35 -14.94 14.93
CA THR A 284 0.01 -13.53 15.06
C THR A 284 1.07 -13.13 14.05
N CYS A 285 1.17 -11.83 13.72
CA CYS A 285 2.22 -11.29 12.87
C CYS A 285 3.62 -11.61 13.42
N GLU A 286 3.80 -11.55 14.75
CA GLU A 286 5.05 -11.98 15.41
C GLU A 286 5.38 -13.46 15.13
N GLN A 287 4.37 -14.36 15.23
CA GLN A 287 4.58 -15.79 14.95
C GLN A 287 5.02 -16.03 13.49
N VAL A 288 4.43 -15.30 12.55
CA VAL A 288 4.84 -15.36 11.13
C VAL A 288 6.26 -14.84 10.95
N PHE A 289 6.59 -13.69 11.57
CA PHE A 289 7.95 -13.15 11.54
C PHE A 289 8.97 -14.17 12.07
N LEU A 290 8.73 -14.75 13.25
CA LEU A 290 9.63 -15.73 13.86
C LEU A 290 9.80 -16.99 13.01
N MET A 291 8.74 -17.45 12.36
CA MET A 291 8.77 -18.59 11.45
C MET A 291 9.67 -18.33 10.24
N ILE A 292 9.50 -17.18 9.59
CA ILE A 292 10.31 -16.75 8.45
C ILE A 292 11.79 -16.57 8.87
N ASN A 293 12.03 -15.85 9.98
CA ASN A 293 13.37 -15.63 10.52
C ASN A 293 14.12 -16.94 10.77
N LYS A 294 13.46 -17.89 11.43
CA LYS A 294 14.01 -19.21 11.69
C LYS A 294 14.37 -19.96 10.42
N SER A 295 13.56 -19.86 9.36
CA SER A 295 13.82 -20.52 8.08
C SER A 295 15.05 -19.97 7.35
N LEU A 296 15.40 -18.71 7.61
CA LEU A 296 16.60 -18.04 7.10
C LEU A 296 17.85 -18.24 8.00
N GLY A 297 17.72 -19.02 9.10
CA GLY A 297 18.81 -19.32 10.01
C GLY A 297 19.11 -18.20 11.00
N ASP A 298 18.10 -17.50 11.47
CA ASP A 298 18.17 -16.39 12.42
C ASP A 298 19.13 -15.26 12.00
N SER A 299 19.32 -15.09 10.68
CA SER A 299 20.22 -14.09 10.11
C SER A 299 19.59 -12.70 9.89
N CYS A 300 18.37 -12.52 10.39
CA CYS A 300 17.57 -11.33 10.15
C CYS A 300 17.46 -10.40 11.37
N SER A 301 18.52 -10.23 12.15
CA SER A 301 18.46 -9.48 13.41
C SER A 301 18.09 -7.99 13.27
N ASP A 302 18.32 -7.38 12.11
CA ASP A 302 18.15 -5.93 11.92
C ASP A 302 17.11 -5.56 10.85
N ILE A 303 16.36 -6.53 10.32
CA ILE A 303 15.29 -6.26 9.36
C ILE A 303 14.02 -5.95 10.14
N GLY A 304 13.52 -4.74 10.05
CA GLY A 304 12.39 -4.29 10.84
C GLY A 304 11.14 -5.15 10.71
N ARG A 305 10.80 -5.61 9.48
CA ARG A 305 9.63 -6.45 9.19
C ARG A 305 9.91 -7.39 8.03
N MET A 306 9.10 -8.42 7.86
CA MET A 306 9.16 -9.40 6.77
C MET A 306 7.84 -9.47 5.99
N GLY A 307 7.13 -8.36 5.94
CA GLY A 307 5.86 -8.20 5.27
C GLY A 307 4.97 -7.19 5.96
N HIS A 308 3.94 -6.77 5.26
CA HIS A 308 2.97 -5.80 5.74
C HIS A 308 1.60 -5.98 5.08
N GLY A 309 0.58 -5.31 5.61
CA GLY A 309 -0.73 -5.22 4.96
C GLY A 309 -0.64 -4.45 3.64
N LEU A 310 -1.50 -4.81 2.70
CA LEU A 310 -1.57 -4.24 1.36
C LEU A 310 -3.02 -3.92 1.01
N GLY A 311 -3.24 -2.85 0.26
CA GLY A 311 -4.60 -2.50 -0.16
C GLY A 311 -4.68 -1.21 -0.97
N ILE A 312 -5.43 -0.24 -0.47
CA ILE A 312 -5.57 1.08 -1.09
C ILE A 312 -4.33 1.98 -0.83
N GLN A 313 -3.44 1.55 0.05
CA GLN A 313 -2.09 2.07 0.21
C GLN A 313 -1.09 0.93 -0.05
N LEU A 314 0.11 1.28 -0.50
CA LEU A 314 1.20 0.33 -0.72
C LEU A 314 1.50 -0.42 0.58
N THR A 315 1.68 0.32 1.67
CA THR A 315 1.86 -0.24 2.99
C THR A 315 0.65 0.07 3.86
N GLU A 316 0.04 -0.97 4.40
CA GLU A 316 -1.05 -0.91 5.36
C GLU A 316 -0.71 -1.73 6.62
N TYR A 317 -1.47 -1.52 7.68
CA TYR A 317 -1.47 -2.38 8.85
C TYR A 317 -2.02 -3.80 8.49
N PRO A 318 -1.45 -4.90 9.04
CA PRO A 318 -0.41 -4.97 10.06
C PRO A 318 1.01 -5.05 9.49
N SER A 319 2.01 -5.15 10.37
CA SER A 319 3.40 -5.45 9.98
C SER A 319 3.85 -6.80 10.54
N LEU A 320 4.48 -7.63 9.70
CA LEU A 320 5.08 -8.90 10.12
C LEU A 320 6.39 -8.63 10.86
N MET A 321 6.31 -8.32 12.16
CA MET A 321 7.46 -7.95 13.00
C MET A 321 7.28 -8.43 14.44
N LEU A 322 8.37 -8.47 15.23
CA LEU A 322 8.38 -8.99 16.60
C LEU A 322 7.42 -8.29 17.56
N SER A 323 7.10 -7.03 17.35
CA SER A 323 6.23 -6.25 18.26
C SER A 323 4.76 -6.28 17.86
N ASP A 324 4.40 -6.86 16.72
CA ASP A 324 3.02 -6.86 16.22
C ASP A 324 2.28 -8.17 16.60
N GLN A 325 1.35 -8.05 17.55
CA GLN A 325 0.50 -9.15 18.05
C GLN A 325 -0.81 -9.29 17.29
N THR A 326 -0.98 -8.60 16.17
CA THR A 326 -2.19 -8.70 15.35
C THR A 326 -2.40 -10.12 14.90
N VAL A 327 -3.61 -10.64 15.19
CA VAL A 327 -4.02 -11.96 14.76
C VAL A 327 -4.47 -11.92 13.31
N LEU A 328 -3.90 -12.77 12.47
CA LEU A 328 -4.32 -12.94 11.09
C LEU A 328 -5.72 -13.54 11.03
N VAL A 329 -6.59 -12.92 10.27
CA VAL A 329 -7.95 -13.43 10.01
C VAL A 329 -8.20 -13.53 8.51
N GLU A 330 -9.21 -14.28 8.14
CA GLU A 330 -9.60 -14.47 6.74
C GLU A 330 -9.85 -13.13 6.04
N ASN A 331 -9.45 -13.06 4.76
CA ASN A 331 -9.54 -11.87 3.90
C ASN A 331 -8.59 -10.71 4.26
N MET A 332 -7.62 -10.92 5.15
CA MET A 332 -6.47 -10.03 5.19
C MET A 332 -5.59 -10.25 3.96
N ILE A 333 -5.07 -9.18 3.38
CA ILE A 333 -4.03 -9.25 2.34
C ILE A 333 -2.75 -8.69 2.94
N ILE A 334 -1.68 -9.46 2.79
CA ILE A 334 -0.35 -9.10 3.29
C ILE A 334 0.71 -9.45 2.24
N THR A 335 1.84 -8.76 2.30
CA THR A 335 3.07 -9.16 1.62
C THR A 335 3.84 -10.18 2.47
N ILE A 336 4.66 -11.01 1.82
CA ILE A 336 5.69 -11.83 2.46
C ILE A 336 6.99 -11.43 1.79
N GLU A 337 7.84 -10.65 2.49
CA GLU A 337 9.02 -9.99 1.92
C GLU A 337 10.33 -10.26 2.70
N PRO A 338 10.72 -11.54 2.91
CA PRO A 338 11.99 -11.81 3.56
C PRO A 338 13.15 -11.27 2.75
N SER A 339 14.16 -10.75 3.44
CA SER A 339 15.42 -10.35 2.86
C SER A 339 16.59 -11.10 3.51
N LEU A 340 17.66 -11.30 2.77
CA LEU A 340 18.86 -12.00 3.21
C LEU A 340 20.09 -11.19 2.85
N ALA A 341 20.91 -10.84 3.85
CA ALA A 341 22.25 -10.32 3.64
C ALA A 341 23.22 -11.48 3.35
N TYR A 342 24.08 -11.31 2.35
CA TYR A 342 25.12 -12.28 2.02
C TYR A 342 26.35 -11.59 1.39
N GLY A 343 27.52 -12.21 1.51
CA GLY A 343 28.78 -11.57 1.06
C GLY A 343 29.03 -10.23 1.76
N ASP A 344 29.84 -9.38 1.14
CA ASP A 344 30.27 -8.10 1.70
C ASP A 344 29.27 -6.99 1.33
N GLY A 345 28.20 -6.82 2.14
CA GLY A 345 27.18 -5.78 1.98
C GLY A 345 26.18 -6.03 0.84
N LEU A 346 26.12 -7.25 0.32
CA LEU A 346 25.11 -7.66 -0.65
C LEU A 346 23.86 -8.15 0.05
N MET A 347 22.71 -7.89 -0.57
CA MET A 347 21.43 -8.41 -0.12
C MET A 347 20.59 -8.91 -1.28
N MET A 348 19.57 -9.69 -0.97
CA MET A 348 18.53 -10.10 -1.89
C MET A 348 17.19 -10.09 -1.14
N VAL A 349 16.15 -9.69 -1.82
CA VAL A 349 14.75 -9.71 -1.34
C VAL A 349 13.96 -10.70 -2.18
N HIS A 350 12.89 -11.24 -1.65
CA HIS A 350 11.96 -12.07 -2.38
C HIS A 350 10.56 -11.84 -1.84
N GLU A 351 9.65 -11.38 -2.68
CA GLU A 351 8.36 -10.90 -2.23
C GLU A 351 7.17 -11.50 -2.99
N GLU A 352 6.10 -11.80 -2.25
CA GLU A 352 4.84 -12.32 -2.77
C GLU A 352 3.65 -11.67 -2.04
N ASN A 353 2.53 -11.49 -2.74
CA ASN A 353 1.29 -11.06 -2.13
C ASN A 353 0.37 -12.25 -1.86
N ILE A 354 -0.21 -12.31 -0.67
CA ILE A 354 -1.11 -13.38 -0.26
C ILE A 354 -2.41 -12.83 0.35
N CYS A 355 -3.48 -13.59 0.19
CA CYS A 355 -4.72 -13.39 0.91
C CYS A 355 -4.88 -14.52 1.95
N ILE A 356 -5.12 -14.16 3.20
CA ILE A 356 -5.40 -15.15 4.25
C ILE A 356 -6.75 -15.78 4.00
N ARG A 357 -6.80 -17.13 3.96
CA ARG A 357 -8.00 -17.92 3.72
C ARG A 357 -8.16 -19.00 4.80
N ASP A 358 -9.34 -19.55 4.92
CA ASP A 358 -9.54 -20.76 5.74
C ASP A 358 -8.66 -21.89 5.18
N GLY A 359 -7.63 -22.27 5.95
CA GLY A 359 -6.58 -23.18 5.51
C GLY A 359 -5.32 -22.46 5.06
N LYS A 360 -4.72 -22.87 3.93
CA LYS A 360 -3.54 -22.22 3.35
C LYS A 360 -3.88 -20.85 2.76
N PRO A 361 -2.96 -19.88 2.81
CA PRO A 361 -3.18 -18.60 2.16
C PRO A 361 -3.30 -18.78 0.64
N GLU A 362 -4.13 -17.95 0.03
CA GLU A 362 -4.24 -17.84 -1.42
C GLU A 362 -3.11 -16.93 -1.92
N LEU A 363 -2.24 -17.44 -2.79
CA LEU A 363 -1.24 -16.65 -3.47
C LEU A 363 -1.90 -15.77 -4.53
N LEU A 364 -1.66 -14.46 -4.49
CA LEU A 364 -2.25 -13.48 -5.42
C LEU A 364 -1.32 -13.18 -6.60
N THR A 365 -0.03 -13.39 -6.43
CA THR A 365 1.02 -13.26 -7.46
C THR A 365 1.30 -14.61 -8.11
N LYS A 366 1.83 -14.61 -9.32
CA LYS A 366 2.42 -15.82 -9.90
C LYS A 366 3.68 -16.18 -9.13
N ARG A 367 3.73 -17.39 -8.58
CA ARG A 367 4.89 -17.84 -7.80
C ARG A 367 6.19 -17.60 -8.58
N ALA A 368 7.17 -16.96 -7.94
CA ALA A 368 8.51 -16.80 -8.51
C ALA A 368 9.11 -18.15 -8.90
N ALA A 369 10.04 -18.18 -9.85
CA ALA A 369 10.73 -19.40 -10.27
C ALA A 369 11.51 -20.02 -9.10
N GLU A 370 11.59 -21.34 -9.01
CA GLU A 370 12.33 -22.04 -7.95
C GLU A 370 13.85 -21.74 -8.01
N GLU A 371 14.37 -21.60 -9.22
CA GLU A 371 15.76 -21.23 -9.47
C GLU A 371 15.85 -19.78 -9.95
N LEU A 372 16.93 -19.08 -9.56
CA LEU A 372 17.19 -17.71 -10.01
C LEU A 372 17.24 -17.65 -11.56
N PRO A 373 16.30 -16.97 -12.21
CA PRO A 373 16.28 -16.90 -13.68
C PRO A 373 17.51 -16.16 -14.22
N VAL A 374 18.00 -16.62 -15.39
CA VAL A 374 19.14 -16.00 -16.08
C VAL A 374 18.67 -15.41 -17.40
N LEU A 375 18.88 -14.12 -17.59
CA LEU A 375 18.60 -13.37 -18.81
C LEU A 375 19.89 -13.28 -19.66
N ILE A 376 19.81 -13.61 -20.96
CA ILE A 376 20.97 -13.71 -21.85
C ILE A 376 21.05 -12.50 -22.79
#